data_c27f3aefa9a7433746178eb0d72aeaba
#
_entry.id   c27f3aefa9a7433746178eb0d72aeaba
#
_cell.length_a   1.000
_cell.length_b   1.000
_cell.length_c   1.000
_cell.angle_alpha   90.00
_cell.angle_beta   90.00
_cell.angle_gamma   90.00
#
_symmetry.space_group_name_H-M   'P 1'
#
loop_
_entity.id
_entity.type
_entity.pdbx_description
1 polymer ?
#
loop_
_entity_poly.entity_id
_entity_poly.type
_entity_poly.pdbx_seq_one_letter_code
_entity_poly.pdbx_strand_id
1 'polypeptide(L)'
;GIDIHPGARIGPGFFIDHGTGVVIGETAEIGERVRLYQAVTLGAKRFPTDDNGDPRKGLARHPIVEDDVVIYAGATLLGRITIGRGSTIGGNVWLTRSVPPGSQVTQANSLHELSNEALQVGT
;
A
#
# COMPACT_ATOMS: atom_id res chain seq x y z
N GLY A 1 8.56 -14.85 8.37
CA GLY A 1 8.51 -14.91 7.06
C GLY A 1 8.03 -13.71 6.27
N ILE A 2 8.32 -13.80 5.01
CA ILE A 2 7.86 -12.82 3.99
C ILE A 2 6.83 -13.54 3.14
N ASP A 3 5.68 -12.92 2.96
CA ASP A 3 4.57 -13.49 2.19
C ASP A 3 4.32 -12.64 0.94
N ILE A 4 4.85 -13.07 -0.19
CA ILE A 4 4.65 -12.40 -1.47
C ILE A 4 3.84 -13.32 -2.37
N HIS A 5 2.63 -12.89 -2.72
CA HIS A 5 1.78 -13.68 -3.61
C HIS A 5 2.43 -13.79 -5.01
N PRO A 6 2.42 -14.97 -5.64
CA PRO A 6 3.05 -15.14 -6.97
C PRO A 6 2.46 -14.23 -8.06
N GLY A 7 1.24 -13.76 -7.91
CA GLY A 7 0.60 -12.85 -8.86
C GLY A 7 1.11 -11.42 -8.80
N ALA A 8 1.82 -11.03 -7.75
CA ALA A 8 2.33 -9.68 -7.61
C ALA A 8 3.35 -9.38 -8.72
N ARG A 9 3.31 -8.15 -9.25
CA ARG A 9 4.26 -7.67 -10.26
C ARG A 9 5.28 -6.78 -9.60
N ILE A 10 6.55 -7.15 -9.70
CA ILE A 10 7.64 -6.45 -9.01
C ILE A 10 8.72 -6.11 -10.04
N GLY A 11 8.99 -4.82 -10.18
CA GLY A 11 10.03 -4.32 -11.07
C GLY A 11 11.44 -4.55 -10.56
N PRO A 12 12.45 -4.24 -11.39
CA PRO A 12 13.85 -4.45 -11.02
C PRO A 12 14.30 -3.52 -9.90
N GLY A 13 15.32 -3.94 -9.16
CA GLY A 13 15.88 -3.15 -8.08
C GLY A 13 15.05 -3.16 -6.81
N PHE A 14 14.10 -4.08 -6.68
CA PHE A 14 13.31 -4.22 -5.46
C PHE A 14 14.18 -4.67 -4.31
N PHE A 15 14.04 -4.01 -3.17
CA PHE A 15 14.84 -4.29 -1.99
C PHE A 15 13.94 -4.36 -0.74
N ILE A 16 14.08 -5.44 0.02
CA ILE A 16 13.43 -5.59 1.32
C ILE A 16 14.52 -5.63 2.38
N ASP A 17 14.45 -4.71 3.35
CA ASP A 17 15.35 -4.68 4.48
C ASP A 17 14.67 -5.33 5.69
N HIS A 18 15.33 -6.31 6.29
CA HIS A 18 14.88 -7.17 7.39
C HIS A 18 13.71 -8.10 7.00
N GLY A 19 12.68 -7.63 6.42
CA GLY A 19 11.62 -8.40 5.74
C GLY A 19 10.60 -9.11 6.60
N THR A 20 10.86 -9.38 7.86
CA THR A 20 9.92 -10.12 8.71
C THR A 20 8.53 -9.46 8.72
N GLY A 21 7.50 -10.26 8.42
CA GLY A 21 6.13 -9.77 8.44
C GLY A 21 5.70 -8.96 7.22
N VAL A 22 6.52 -8.87 6.18
CA VAL A 22 6.10 -8.24 4.92
C VAL A 22 5.05 -9.09 4.24
N VAL A 23 3.95 -8.46 3.81
CA VAL A 23 2.88 -9.11 3.05
C VAL A 23 2.60 -8.30 1.79
N ILE A 24 2.68 -8.96 0.64
CA ILE A 24 2.38 -8.34 -0.66
C ILE A 24 1.30 -9.16 -1.35
N GLY A 25 0.16 -8.54 -1.59
CA GLY A 25 -1.02 -9.20 -2.15
C GLY A 25 -0.94 -9.46 -3.65
N GLU A 26 -1.86 -10.28 -4.12
CA GLU A 26 -1.87 -10.85 -5.46
C GLU A 26 -1.81 -9.82 -6.59
N THR A 27 -2.56 -8.74 -6.49
CA THR A 27 -2.67 -7.76 -7.59
C THR A 27 -1.81 -6.53 -7.37
N ALA A 28 -0.91 -6.56 -6.40
CA ALA A 28 0.03 -5.46 -6.17
C ALA A 28 0.95 -5.28 -7.38
N GLU A 29 1.23 -4.02 -7.70
CA GLU A 29 2.20 -3.67 -8.74
C GLU A 29 3.26 -2.78 -8.11
N ILE A 30 4.51 -3.19 -8.22
CA ILE A 30 5.65 -2.50 -7.64
C ILE A 30 6.60 -2.13 -8.78
N GLY A 31 6.89 -0.85 -8.90
CA GLY A 31 7.78 -0.32 -9.94
C GLY A 31 9.25 -0.63 -9.67
N GLU A 32 10.12 0.19 -10.23
CA GLU A 32 11.56 0.01 -10.14
C GLU A 32 12.14 0.66 -8.89
N ARG A 33 13.16 0.06 -8.30
CA ARG A 33 13.94 0.63 -7.19
C ARG A 33 13.08 0.99 -5.98
N VAL A 34 12.10 0.16 -5.68
CA VAL A 34 11.26 0.32 -4.50
C VAL A 34 11.92 -0.36 -3.31
N ARG A 35 11.87 0.27 -2.14
CA ARG A 35 12.42 -0.28 -0.90
C ARG A 35 11.32 -0.42 0.14
N LEU A 36 11.23 -1.61 0.73
CA LEU A 36 10.34 -1.88 1.87
C LEU A 36 11.16 -2.29 3.08
N TYR A 37 10.64 -1.96 4.25
CA TYR A 37 11.18 -2.43 5.53
C TYR A 37 10.26 -3.50 6.11
N GLN A 38 10.60 -4.02 7.29
CA GLN A 38 9.86 -5.10 7.94
C GLN A 38 8.41 -4.72 8.23
N ALA A 39 7.55 -5.72 8.26
CA ALA A 39 6.14 -5.60 8.64
C ALA A 39 5.31 -4.66 7.76
N VAL A 40 5.77 -4.37 6.55
CA VAL A 40 4.97 -3.60 5.58
C VAL A 40 3.92 -4.51 4.97
N THR A 41 2.69 -4.03 4.89
CA THR A 41 1.57 -4.74 4.25
C THR A 41 1.07 -3.96 3.04
N LEU A 42 1.07 -4.60 1.88
CA LEU A 42 0.39 -4.12 0.67
C LEU A 42 -0.82 -5.03 0.47
N GLY A 43 -1.94 -4.63 1.04
CA GLY A 43 -3.11 -5.47 1.17
C GLY A 43 -4.36 -4.92 0.49
N ALA A 44 -5.45 -5.64 0.66
CA ALA A 44 -6.76 -5.23 0.17
C ALA A 44 -7.57 -4.61 1.31
N LYS A 45 -8.31 -3.56 0.99
CA LYS A 45 -9.17 -2.90 1.98
C LYS A 45 -10.36 -3.78 2.37
N ARG A 46 -10.90 -4.48 1.38
CA ARG A 46 -11.95 -5.48 1.54
C ARG A 46 -11.98 -6.31 0.27
N PHE A 47 -12.54 -7.52 0.35
CA PHE A 47 -12.75 -8.34 -0.84
C PHE A 47 -13.99 -7.83 -1.59
N PRO A 48 -13.85 -7.46 -2.88
CA PRO A 48 -15.03 -7.22 -3.71
C PRO A 48 -15.83 -8.51 -3.85
N THR A 49 -17.15 -8.37 -3.85
CA THR A 49 -18.05 -9.51 -4.00
C THR A 49 -18.90 -9.36 -5.27
N ASP A 50 -19.36 -10.50 -5.80
CA ASP A 50 -20.32 -10.53 -6.88
C ASP A 50 -21.76 -10.35 -6.34
N ASP A 51 -22.77 -10.44 -7.21
CA ASP A 51 -24.16 -10.26 -6.84
C ASP A 51 -24.67 -11.31 -5.86
N ASN A 52 -23.96 -12.43 -5.72
CA ASN A 52 -24.30 -13.50 -4.80
C ASN A 52 -23.54 -13.40 -3.46
N GLY A 53 -22.73 -12.36 -3.29
CA GLY A 53 -21.91 -12.18 -2.11
C GLY A 53 -20.60 -12.95 -2.12
N ASP A 54 -20.27 -13.64 -3.20
CA ASP A 54 -19.01 -14.37 -3.31
C ASP A 54 -17.85 -13.43 -3.68
N PRO A 55 -16.62 -13.70 -3.20
CA PRO A 55 -15.46 -12.87 -3.57
C PRO A 55 -15.21 -12.89 -5.08
N ARG A 56 -15.02 -11.71 -5.67
CA ARG A 56 -14.65 -11.60 -7.08
C ARG A 56 -13.17 -11.96 -7.24
N LYS A 57 -12.90 -12.97 -8.07
CA LYS A 57 -11.53 -13.40 -8.35
C LYS A 57 -10.90 -12.53 -9.43
N GLY A 58 -9.60 -12.27 -9.31
CA GLY A 58 -8.82 -11.57 -10.31
C GLY A 58 -9.04 -10.07 -10.38
N LEU A 59 -9.93 -9.51 -9.57
CA LEU A 59 -10.12 -8.06 -9.53
C LEU A 59 -8.93 -7.39 -8.84
N ALA A 60 -8.38 -6.34 -9.47
CA ALA A 60 -7.28 -5.59 -8.89
C ALA A 60 -7.75 -4.89 -7.61
N ARG A 61 -7.11 -5.21 -6.49
CA ARG A 61 -7.52 -4.74 -5.16
C ARG A 61 -6.35 -4.39 -4.24
N HIS A 62 -5.13 -4.48 -4.74
CA HIS A 62 -3.92 -4.20 -3.98
C HIS A 62 -3.22 -2.95 -4.51
N PRO A 63 -2.33 -2.33 -3.71
CA PRO A 63 -1.69 -1.08 -4.10
C PRO A 63 -0.84 -1.17 -5.36
N ILE A 64 -0.77 -0.04 -6.07
CA ILE A 64 0.25 0.24 -7.07
C ILE A 64 1.29 1.14 -6.40
N VAL A 65 2.53 0.69 -6.37
CA VAL A 65 3.67 1.45 -5.84
C VAL A 65 4.57 1.80 -7.02
N GLU A 66 4.68 3.08 -7.32
CA GLU A 66 5.48 3.54 -8.46
C GLU A 66 6.98 3.52 -8.14
N ASP A 67 7.80 3.95 -9.11
CA ASP A 67 9.25 3.86 -8.99
C ASP A 67 9.83 4.69 -7.83
N ASP A 68 10.93 4.26 -7.29
CA ASP A 68 11.72 5.02 -6.31
C ASP A 68 10.96 5.36 -5.02
N VAL A 69 9.98 4.55 -4.66
CA VAL A 69 9.22 4.71 -3.41
C VAL A 69 9.91 3.96 -2.28
N VAL A 70 9.92 4.56 -1.10
CA VAL A 70 10.42 3.94 0.13
C VAL A 70 9.27 3.85 1.13
N ILE A 71 9.05 2.64 1.66
CA ILE A 71 7.99 2.38 2.65
C ILE A 71 8.63 1.82 3.91
N TYR A 72 8.54 2.58 5.00
CA TYR A 72 9.20 2.23 6.25
C TYR A 72 8.39 1.23 7.07
N ALA A 73 9.03 0.70 8.11
CA ALA A 73 8.56 -0.43 8.88
C ALA A 73 7.13 -0.25 9.43
N GLY A 74 6.36 -1.32 9.33
CA GLY A 74 5.02 -1.38 9.92
C GLY A 74 3.94 -0.62 9.18
N ALA A 75 4.26 0.03 8.06
CA ALA A 75 3.24 0.72 7.27
C ALA A 75 2.25 -0.27 6.65
N THR A 76 0.98 0.09 6.63
CA THR A 76 -0.09 -0.71 6.06
C THR A 76 -0.78 0.11 4.97
N LEU A 77 -0.70 -0.37 3.73
CA LEU A 77 -1.31 0.26 2.56
C LEU A 77 -2.38 -0.68 2.04
N LEU A 78 -3.62 -0.21 1.98
CA LEU A 78 -4.76 -1.06 1.66
C LEU A 78 -5.56 -0.52 0.48
N GLY A 79 -5.93 -1.42 -0.40
CA GLY A 79 -6.80 -1.14 -1.53
C GLY A 79 -6.04 -0.78 -2.80
N ARG A 80 -6.77 -0.60 -3.89
CA ARG A 80 -6.19 -0.26 -5.18
C ARG A 80 -5.83 1.23 -5.24
N ILE A 81 -4.90 1.62 -4.40
CA ILE A 81 -4.37 2.97 -4.32
C ILE A 81 -3.05 3.06 -5.07
N THR A 82 -2.69 4.25 -5.52
CA THR A 82 -1.41 4.48 -6.19
C THR A 82 -0.52 5.37 -5.33
N ILE A 83 0.66 4.86 -5.03
CA ILE A 83 1.70 5.62 -4.34
C ILE A 83 2.62 6.20 -5.41
N GLY A 84 2.54 7.50 -5.60
CA GLY A 84 3.27 8.19 -6.67
C GLY A 84 4.78 8.08 -6.52
N ARG A 85 5.49 8.07 -7.64
CA ARG A 85 6.93 7.87 -7.69
C ARG A 85 7.67 8.82 -6.76
N GLY A 86 8.75 8.32 -6.17
CA GLY A 86 9.61 9.12 -5.30
C GLY A 86 9.01 9.45 -3.94
N SER A 87 7.84 8.88 -3.62
CA SER A 87 7.20 9.11 -2.32
C SER A 87 7.90 8.33 -1.20
N THR A 88 7.78 8.85 0.01
CA THR A 88 8.24 8.18 1.23
C THR A 88 7.05 8.00 2.16
N ILE A 89 6.80 6.76 2.54
CA ILE A 89 5.74 6.40 3.49
C ILE A 89 6.41 6.06 4.82
N GLY A 90 6.14 6.85 5.83
CA GLY A 90 6.75 6.69 7.15
C GLY A 90 6.30 5.44 7.89
N GLY A 91 7.04 5.12 8.96
CA GLY A 91 6.76 3.93 9.76
C GLY A 91 5.36 3.95 10.38
N ASN A 92 4.73 2.78 10.40
CA ASN A 92 3.42 2.56 11.02
C ASN A 92 2.29 3.42 10.44
N VAL A 93 2.47 3.98 9.25
CA VAL A 93 1.40 4.72 8.55
C VAL A 93 0.32 3.75 8.11
N TRP A 94 -0.93 4.13 8.34
CA TRP A 94 -2.10 3.44 7.82
C TRP A 94 -2.66 4.26 6.66
N LEU A 95 -2.57 3.75 5.44
CA LEU A 95 -2.90 4.51 4.24
C LEU A 95 -3.90 3.75 3.37
N THR A 96 -5.01 4.39 3.07
CA THR A 96 -6.07 3.82 2.24
C THR A 96 -6.42 4.70 1.03
N ARG A 97 -5.55 5.65 0.71
CA ARG A 97 -5.75 6.63 -0.38
C ARG A 97 -4.49 6.79 -1.19
N SER A 98 -4.68 7.10 -2.46
CA SER A 98 -3.57 7.43 -3.34
C SER A 98 -2.86 8.72 -2.89
N VAL A 99 -1.57 8.78 -3.17
CA VAL A 99 -0.76 9.99 -2.93
C VAL A 99 -0.01 10.35 -4.21
N PRO A 100 0.15 11.65 -4.51
CA PRO A 100 0.84 12.07 -5.73
C PRO A 100 2.35 11.82 -5.63
N PRO A 101 3.07 11.90 -6.77
CA PRO A 101 4.53 11.76 -6.76
C PRO A 101 5.21 12.69 -5.77
N GLY A 102 6.27 12.22 -5.14
CA GLY A 102 7.07 13.00 -4.20
C GLY A 102 6.42 13.26 -2.85
N SER A 103 5.37 12.51 -2.49
CA SER A 103 4.68 12.70 -1.21
C SER A 103 5.54 12.24 -0.04
N GLN A 104 5.43 12.97 1.08
CA GLN A 104 6.04 12.60 2.35
C GLN A 104 4.91 12.33 3.34
N VAL A 105 4.58 11.06 3.56
CA VAL A 105 3.46 10.66 4.41
C VAL A 105 3.98 10.20 5.75
N THR A 106 3.55 10.85 6.82
CA THR A 106 3.90 10.49 8.20
C THR A 106 2.63 10.12 8.96
N GLN A 107 2.77 9.50 10.13
CA GLN A 107 1.60 9.22 10.96
C GLN A 107 0.82 10.51 11.28
N ALA A 108 1.52 11.60 11.56
CA ALA A 108 0.88 12.86 11.92
C ALA A 108 0.04 13.42 10.78
N ASN A 109 0.59 13.52 9.56
CA ASN A 109 -0.17 14.08 8.44
C ASN A 109 -1.24 13.11 7.90
N SER A 110 -1.03 11.82 8.01
CA SER A 110 -2.02 10.82 7.65
C SER A 110 -3.24 10.89 8.58
N LEU A 111 -3.02 11.01 9.88
CA LEU A 111 -4.11 11.20 10.86
C LEU A 111 -4.84 12.52 10.65
N HIS A 112 -4.12 13.58 10.30
CA HIS A 112 -4.72 14.88 10.01
C HIS A 112 -5.68 14.81 8.81
N GLU A 113 -5.30 14.13 7.75
CA GLU A 113 -6.17 13.92 6.59
C GLU A 113 -7.42 13.10 6.95
N LEU A 114 -7.27 12.06 7.74
CA LEU A 114 -8.40 11.27 8.21
C LEU A 114 -9.38 12.11 9.02
N SER A 115 -8.88 13.00 9.89
CA SER A 115 -9.71 13.91 10.66
C SER A 115 -10.47 14.88 9.75
N ASN A 116 -9.82 15.45 8.75
CA ASN A 116 -10.45 16.34 7.79
C ASN A 116 -11.54 15.63 6.99
N GLU A 117 -11.28 14.39 6.57
CA GLU A 117 -12.25 13.56 5.89
C GLU A 117 -13.50 13.30 6.75
N ALA A 118 -13.28 12.94 7.99
CA ALA A 118 -14.37 12.68 8.93
C ALA A 118 -15.24 13.92 9.13
N LEU A 119 -14.62 15.09 9.23
CA LEU A 119 -15.33 16.36 9.35
C LEU A 119 -16.17 16.67 8.10
N GLN A 120 -15.64 16.40 6.93
CA GLN A 120 -16.36 16.60 5.66
C GLN A 120 -17.56 15.67 5.52
N VAL A 121 -17.40 14.41 5.95
CA VAL A 121 -18.47 13.41 5.90
C VAL A 121 -19.54 13.69 6.96
N GLY A 122 -19.15 14.23 8.10
CA GLY A 122 -20.04 14.53 9.21
C GLY A 122 -20.92 15.76 8.99
N THR A 123 -20.66 16.50 7.94
CA THR A 123 -21.44 17.68 7.59
C THR A 123 -22.36 17.40 6.42
#